data_700f4900ea45416805deca90ad60a743
#
_entry.id   700f4900ea45416805deca90ad60a743
#
_cell.length_a   1.000
_cell.length_b   1.000
_cell.length_c   1.000
_cell.angle_alpha   90.00
_cell.angle_beta   90.00
_cell.angle_gamma   90.00
#
_symmetry.space_group_name_H-M   'P 1'
#
loop_
_entity.id
_entity.type
_entity.pdbx_description
1 polymer ?
#
loop_
_entity_poly.entity_id
_entity_poly.type
_entity_poly.pdbx_seq_one_letter_code
_entity_poly.pdbx_strand_id
1 'polypeptide(L)'
;MKRKNFAHRPGCAVEATLDLIDGKWKGVILFHLQSGTQRFGELRRRMPGITQRMLTKQLRALEDDGLIVRKVYAEVPPRVEYCLSDIGESLRPVIDTLKAWGERHQQRLSCAPVSAVIEAPAVGVP
;
A
#
# COMPACT_ATOMS: atom_id res chain seq x y z
N MET A 1 13.23 11.99 -3.03
CA MET A 1 13.43 11.21 -4.24
C MET A 1 12.82 11.90 -5.43
N LYS A 2 13.54 11.88 -6.53
CA LYS A 2 13.06 12.56 -7.70
C LYS A 2 12.09 11.71 -8.48
N ARG A 3 11.00 12.31 -8.86
CA ARG A 3 9.99 11.60 -9.63
C ARG A 3 10.38 11.58 -11.11
N LYS A 4 10.11 10.49 -11.77
CA LYS A 4 10.34 10.39 -13.19
C LYS A 4 9.47 11.38 -13.95
N ASN A 5 10.01 11.86 -15.06
CA ASN A 5 9.24 12.74 -15.91
C ASN A 5 8.56 11.90 -16.99
N PHE A 6 7.25 11.76 -16.85
CA PHE A 6 6.46 11.00 -17.83
C PHE A 6 5.94 11.97 -18.88
N ALA A 7 6.47 11.86 -20.11
CA ALA A 7 6.00 12.68 -21.20
C ALA A 7 4.54 12.39 -21.48
N HIS A 8 3.90 13.28 -22.23
CA HIS A 8 2.50 13.12 -22.57
C HIS A 8 2.35 12.10 -23.69
N ARG A 9 2.32 10.85 -23.33
CA ARG A 9 2.15 9.77 -24.26
C ARG A 9 1.06 8.85 -23.72
N PRO A 10 0.51 7.97 -24.58
CA PRO A 10 -0.52 7.04 -24.12
C PRO A 10 -0.01 6.24 -22.92
N GLY A 11 -0.82 6.19 -21.88
CA GLY A 11 -0.50 5.43 -20.69
C GLY A 11 0.37 6.13 -19.66
N CYS A 12 0.80 7.37 -19.94
CA CYS A 12 1.72 8.03 -19.01
C CYS A 12 1.09 8.27 -17.64
N ALA A 13 -0.22 8.55 -17.59
CA ALA A 13 -0.88 8.74 -16.31
C ALA A 13 -0.94 7.44 -15.50
N VAL A 14 -1.10 6.32 -16.20
CA VAL A 14 -1.08 5.03 -15.54
C VAL A 14 0.30 4.74 -14.98
N GLU A 15 1.34 4.98 -15.78
CA GLU A 15 2.71 4.79 -15.32
C GLU A 15 3.01 5.63 -14.10
N ALA A 16 2.62 6.90 -14.12
CA ALA A 16 2.89 7.80 -13.01
C ALA A 16 2.21 7.33 -11.74
N THR A 17 0.96 6.89 -11.86
CA THR A 17 0.22 6.41 -10.70
C THR A 17 0.83 5.12 -10.15
N LEU A 18 1.15 4.18 -11.03
CA LEU A 18 1.76 2.94 -10.59
C LEU A 18 3.10 3.18 -9.91
N ASP A 19 3.84 4.18 -10.37
CA ASP A 19 5.12 4.51 -9.75
C ASP A 19 4.97 4.95 -8.29
N LEU A 20 3.83 5.53 -7.95
CA LEU A 20 3.57 5.95 -6.58
C LEU A 20 3.26 4.78 -5.65
N ILE A 21 2.70 3.72 -6.18
CA ILE A 21 2.25 2.59 -5.37
C ILE A 21 2.92 1.29 -5.80
N ASP A 22 4.07 1.38 -6.45
CA ASP A 22 4.74 0.20 -6.98
C ASP A 22 5.25 -0.71 -5.86
N GLY A 23 5.59 -1.92 -6.26
CA GLY A 23 6.10 -2.91 -5.34
C GLY A 23 5.00 -3.58 -4.56
N LYS A 24 5.42 -4.34 -3.55
CA LYS A 24 4.49 -5.16 -2.79
C LYS A 24 3.78 -4.40 -1.70
N TRP A 25 4.43 -3.38 -1.11
CA TRP A 25 3.97 -2.88 0.18
C TRP A 25 3.34 -1.49 0.17
N LYS A 26 3.68 -0.63 -0.80
CA LYS A 26 3.23 0.76 -0.73
C LYS A 26 1.72 0.90 -0.75
N GLY A 27 1.07 0.21 -1.69
CA GLY A 27 -0.40 0.26 -1.75
C GLY A 27 -1.05 -0.28 -0.50
N VAL A 28 -0.44 -1.31 0.09
CA VAL A 28 -0.97 -1.92 1.32
C VAL A 28 -0.85 -0.95 2.48
N ILE A 29 0.27 -0.22 2.57
CA ILE A 29 0.41 0.79 3.63
C ILE A 29 -0.66 1.87 3.49
N LEU A 30 -0.86 2.35 2.28
CA LEU A 30 -1.87 3.38 2.04
C LEU A 30 -3.26 2.87 2.41
N PHE A 31 -3.54 1.61 2.11
CA PHE A 31 -4.80 1.01 2.50
C PHE A 31 -4.98 1.02 4.02
N HIS A 32 -3.98 0.60 4.75
CA HIS A 32 -4.10 0.52 6.21
C HIS A 32 -4.21 1.90 6.85
N LEU A 33 -3.61 2.92 6.25
CA LEU A 33 -3.70 4.26 6.78
C LEU A 33 -5.05 4.92 6.53
N GLN A 34 -5.88 4.30 5.69
CA GLN A 34 -7.23 4.84 5.48
C GLN A 34 -8.07 4.83 6.75
N SER A 35 -7.77 3.96 7.68
CA SER A 35 -8.52 3.90 8.92
C SER A 35 -8.06 4.92 9.95
N GLY A 36 -7.06 5.72 9.63
CA GLY A 36 -6.63 6.79 10.51
C GLY A 36 -5.15 6.74 10.82
N THR A 37 -4.74 7.64 11.69
CA THR A 37 -3.35 7.76 12.12
C THR A 37 -2.90 6.50 12.84
N GLN A 38 -1.69 6.05 12.54
CA GLN A 38 -1.15 4.85 13.16
C GLN A 38 0.32 5.00 13.49
N ARG A 39 0.75 4.32 14.52
CA ARG A 39 2.16 4.24 14.87
C ARG A 39 2.82 3.12 14.09
N PHE A 40 4.15 3.17 14.04
CA PHE A 40 4.93 2.18 13.32
C PHE A 40 4.57 0.74 13.71
N GLY A 41 4.51 0.48 15.00
CA GLY A 41 4.21 -0.87 15.48
C GLY A 41 2.82 -1.33 15.12
N GLU A 42 1.86 -0.40 15.11
CA GLU A 42 0.50 -0.72 14.72
C GLU A 42 0.42 -1.11 13.25
N LEU A 43 1.10 -0.34 12.40
CA LEU A 43 1.17 -0.68 10.98
C LEU A 43 1.81 -2.03 10.77
N ARG A 44 2.92 -2.28 11.46
CA ARG A 44 3.63 -3.53 11.26
C ARG A 44 2.80 -4.73 11.64
N ARG A 45 2.00 -4.60 12.70
CA ARG A 45 1.13 -5.69 13.12
C ARG A 45 0.07 -6.01 12.07
N ARG A 46 -0.34 -5.02 11.30
CA ARG A 46 -1.32 -5.22 10.23
C ARG A 46 -0.71 -5.77 8.95
N MET A 47 0.61 -5.86 8.88
CA MET A 47 1.31 -6.26 7.67
C MET A 47 2.21 -7.46 7.94
N PRO A 48 1.61 -8.65 8.14
CA PRO A 48 2.42 -9.83 8.44
C PRO A 48 3.45 -10.08 7.35
N GLY A 49 4.64 -10.42 7.78
CA GLY A 49 5.71 -10.71 6.83
C GLY A 49 6.60 -9.55 6.47
N ILE A 50 6.21 -8.33 6.81
CA ILE A 50 7.09 -7.21 6.51
C ILE A 50 8.14 -7.08 7.61
N THR A 51 9.39 -6.82 7.22
CA THR A 51 10.43 -6.57 8.21
C THR A 51 10.40 -5.10 8.62
N GLN A 52 10.98 -4.83 9.79
CA GLN A 52 11.10 -3.46 10.27
C GLN A 52 11.85 -2.60 9.25
N ARG A 53 12.91 -3.15 8.69
CA ARG A 53 13.72 -2.43 7.71
C ARG A 53 12.92 -2.09 6.46
N MET A 54 12.14 -3.05 5.97
CA MET A 54 11.35 -2.83 4.78
C MET A 54 10.25 -1.81 5.03
N LEU A 55 9.57 -1.91 6.16
CA LEU A 55 8.52 -0.94 6.49
C LEU A 55 9.10 0.46 6.58
N THR A 56 10.24 0.62 7.24
CA THR A 56 10.90 1.92 7.32
C THR A 56 11.19 2.47 5.93
N LYS A 57 11.71 1.61 5.05
CA LYS A 57 12.06 2.02 3.71
C LYS A 57 10.83 2.49 2.93
N GLN A 58 9.76 1.73 3.03
CA GLN A 58 8.55 2.06 2.29
C GLN A 58 7.88 3.33 2.83
N LEU A 59 7.88 3.50 4.15
CA LEU A 59 7.31 4.71 4.74
C LEU A 59 8.10 5.95 4.33
N ARG A 60 9.42 5.85 4.27
CA ARG A 60 10.22 6.97 3.81
C ARG A 60 9.93 7.33 2.37
N ALA A 61 9.77 6.32 1.51
CA ALA A 61 9.46 6.56 0.12
C ALA A 61 8.10 7.24 -0.05
N LEU A 62 7.10 6.78 0.71
CA LEU A 62 5.77 7.38 0.65
C LEU A 62 5.78 8.82 1.19
N GLU A 63 6.55 9.06 2.23
CA GLU A 63 6.69 10.41 2.77
C GLU A 63 7.38 11.33 1.77
N ASP A 64 8.44 10.85 1.13
CA ASP A 64 9.16 11.63 0.13
C ASP A 64 8.27 11.98 -1.05
N ASP A 65 7.37 11.08 -1.41
CA ASP A 65 6.42 11.33 -2.50
C ASP A 65 5.24 12.18 -2.05
N GLY A 66 5.18 12.55 -0.79
CA GLY A 66 4.13 13.42 -0.29
C GLY A 66 2.79 12.73 -0.05
N LEU A 67 2.77 11.41 -0.01
CA LEU A 67 1.52 10.67 0.17
C LEU A 67 1.15 10.47 1.63
N ILE A 68 2.13 10.50 2.51
CA ILE A 68 1.88 10.36 3.94
C ILE A 68 2.63 11.44 4.70
N VAL A 69 2.16 11.69 5.92
CA VAL A 69 2.77 12.65 6.83
C VAL A 69 3.27 11.89 8.04
N ARG A 70 4.50 12.19 8.42
CA ARG A 70 5.11 11.62 9.60
C ARG A 70 5.15 12.69 10.68
N LYS A 71 4.53 12.40 11.81
CA LYS A 71 4.49 13.33 12.94
C LYS A 71 5.31 12.80 14.09
N VAL A 72 6.23 13.61 14.56
CA VAL A 72 7.09 13.25 15.69
C VAL A 72 6.70 14.09 16.88
N TYR A 73 6.43 13.41 17.99
CA TYR A 73 6.07 14.09 19.22
C TYR A 73 7.25 14.05 20.18
N ALA A 74 7.60 15.21 20.69
CA ALA A 74 8.74 15.33 21.61
C ALA A 74 8.33 14.86 23.00
N GLU A 75 8.35 13.57 23.16
CA GLU A 75 8.00 12.90 24.42
C GLU A 75 9.11 11.95 24.80
N VAL A 76 8.99 11.34 25.97
CA VAL A 76 9.92 10.31 26.42
C VAL A 76 9.10 9.10 26.78
N PRO A 77 9.18 8.02 26.01
CA PRO A 77 9.92 7.89 24.75
C PRO A 77 9.24 8.65 23.61
N PRO A 78 9.98 9.00 22.56
CA PRO A 78 9.38 9.73 21.44
C PRO A 78 8.29 8.92 20.77
N ARG A 79 7.25 9.63 20.35
CA ARG A 79 6.14 9.00 19.64
C ARG A 79 6.17 9.47 18.19
N VAL A 80 6.04 8.52 17.27
CA VAL A 80 5.98 8.82 15.85
C VAL A 80 4.70 8.24 15.29
N GLU A 81 3.97 9.06 14.55
CA GLU A 81 2.71 8.67 13.96
C GLU A 81 2.71 8.95 12.47
N TYR A 82 1.96 8.15 11.74
CA TYR A 82 1.84 8.28 10.29
C TYR A 82 0.37 8.43 9.92
N CYS A 83 0.09 9.31 8.98
CA CYS A 83 -1.26 9.47 8.44
C CYS A 83 -1.17 9.84 6.96
N LEU A 84 -2.29 9.71 6.27
CA LEU A 84 -2.36 10.11 4.87
C LEU A 84 -2.32 11.63 4.76
N SER A 85 -1.61 12.13 3.75
CA SER A 85 -1.68 13.54 3.39
C SER A 85 -2.94 13.76 2.55
N ASP A 86 -3.19 15.01 2.15
CA ASP A 86 -4.32 15.29 1.28
C ASP A 86 -4.19 14.52 -0.04
N ILE A 87 -2.98 14.46 -0.58
CA ILE A 87 -2.76 13.72 -1.82
C ILE A 87 -2.93 12.23 -1.58
N GLY A 88 -2.45 11.74 -0.44
CA GLY A 88 -2.67 10.34 -0.08
C GLY A 88 -4.15 10.01 0.04
N GLU A 89 -4.93 10.92 0.61
CA GLU A 89 -6.37 10.73 0.69
C GLU A 89 -7.00 10.67 -0.69
N SER A 90 -6.48 11.42 -1.64
CA SER A 90 -7.03 11.42 -2.99
C SER A 90 -6.83 10.08 -3.70
N LEU A 91 -5.94 9.25 -3.20
CA LEU A 91 -5.75 7.91 -3.76
C LEU A 91 -6.73 6.89 -3.19
N ARG A 92 -7.55 7.28 -2.22
CA ARG A 92 -8.51 6.35 -1.62
C ARG A 92 -9.38 5.63 -2.65
N PRO A 93 -9.98 6.32 -3.63
CA PRO A 93 -10.78 5.60 -4.64
C PRO A 93 -9.95 4.61 -5.44
N VAL A 94 -8.70 4.92 -5.71
CA VAL A 94 -7.83 4.02 -6.46
C VAL A 94 -7.56 2.75 -5.66
N ILE A 95 -7.17 2.92 -4.41
CA ILE A 95 -6.88 1.79 -3.53
C ILE A 95 -8.15 0.95 -3.31
N ASP A 96 -9.28 1.62 -3.11
CA ASP A 96 -10.54 0.91 -2.89
C ASP A 96 -10.93 0.10 -4.12
N THR A 97 -10.66 0.61 -5.31
CA THR A 97 -10.94 -0.11 -6.55
C THR A 97 -10.04 -1.32 -6.69
N LEU A 98 -8.76 -1.18 -6.34
CA LEU A 98 -7.84 -2.31 -6.33
C LEU A 98 -8.32 -3.39 -5.37
N LYS A 99 -8.76 -2.98 -4.19
CA LYS A 99 -9.27 -3.92 -3.20
C LYS A 99 -10.49 -4.65 -3.72
N ALA A 100 -11.44 -3.90 -4.27
CA ALA A 100 -12.68 -4.50 -4.76
C ALA A 100 -12.42 -5.48 -5.91
N TRP A 101 -11.55 -5.11 -6.82
CA TRP A 101 -11.21 -6.00 -7.93
C TRP A 101 -10.54 -7.26 -7.42
N GLY A 102 -9.60 -7.09 -6.48
CA GLY A 102 -8.89 -8.22 -5.91
C GLY A 102 -9.81 -9.18 -5.18
N GLU A 103 -10.76 -8.65 -4.45
CA GLU A 103 -11.72 -9.49 -3.73
C GLU A 103 -12.58 -10.32 -4.68
N ARG A 104 -12.96 -9.74 -5.80
CA ARG A 104 -13.76 -10.47 -6.78
C ARG A 104 -12.97 -11.58 -7.48
N HIS A 105 -11.65 -11.45 -7.51
CA HIS A 105 -10.79 -12.39 -8.23
C HIS A 105 -9.79 -13.08 -7.32
N GLN A 106 -10.12 -13.18 -6.05
CA GLN A 106 -9.18 -13.64 -5.02
C GLN A 106 -8.60 -15.01 -5.31
N GLN A 107 -9.41 -15.92 -5.81
CA GLN A 107 -8.92 -17.26 -6.10
C GLN A 107 -7.85 -17.25 -7.18
N ARG A 108 -8.04 -16.42 -8.20
CA ARG A 108 -7.07 -16.31 -9.28
C ARG A 108 -5.77 -15.70 -8.83
N LEU A 109 -5.84 -14.85 -7.81
CA LEU A 109 -4.67 -14.10 -7.38
C LEU A 109 -3.86 -14.83 -6.33
N SER A 110 -4.22 -16.05 -6.01
CA SER A 110 -3.49 -16.81 -5.00
C SER A 110 -3.50 -16.15 -3.64
N CYS A 111 -4.40 -15.22 -3.42
CA CYS A 111 -4.61 -14.64 -2.10
C CYS A 111 -5.61 -15.44 -1.33
N ALA A 112 -6.21 -16.44 -1.97
CA ALA A 112 -7.18 -17.27 -1.32
C ALA A 112 -6.50 -18.18 -0.32
N PRO A 113 -7.23 -18.70 0.66
CA PRO A 113 -6.67 -19.68 1.58
C PRO A 113 -6.13 -20.87 0.82
N VAL A 114 -5.14 -21.49 1.38
CA VAL A 114 -4.51 -22.63 0.76
C VAL A 114 -5.52 -23.70 0.35
N SER A 115 -6.48 -23.94 1.20
CA SER A 115 -7.48 -24.96 0.87
C SER A 115 -8.25 -24.60 -0.39
N ALA A 116 -8.58 -23.34 -0.54
CA ALA A 116 -9.29 -22.91 -1.73
C ALA A 116 -8.42 -23.04 -2.97
N VAL A 117 -7.16 -22.77 -2.82
CA VAL A 117 -6.24 -22.90 -3.93
C VAL A 117 -6.15 -24.34 -4.39
N ILE A 118 -6.10 -25.24 -3.44
CA ILE A 118 -6.02 -26.65 -3.75
C ILE A 118 -7.26 -27.11 -4.52
N GLU A 119 -8.38 -26.56 -4.18
CA GLU A 119 -9.61 -26.94 -4.85
C GLU A 119 -9.74 -26.39 -6.24
N ALA A 120 -9.11 -25.27 -6.47
CA ALA A 120 -9.23 -24.60 -7.74
C ALA A 120 -8.88 -25.50 -8.90
N PRO A 121 -7.81 -26.26 -8.84
CA PRO A 121 -7.47 -27.12 -9.95
C PRO A 121 -8.55 -28.14 -10.23
N ALA A 122 -9.13 -28.58 -9.20
CA ALA A 122 -10.17 -29.55 -9.39
C ALA A 122 -11.29 -29.00 -10.21
N VAL A 123 -11.46 -27.81 -10.17
CA VAL A 123 -12.43 -27.16 -10.93
C VAL A 123 -11.99 -26.99 -12.32
N GLY A 124 -10.90 -27.20 -12.47
CA GLY A 124 -10.48 -27.11 -13.70
C GLY A 124 -10.49 -25.81 -14.09
N VAL A 125 -10.43 -25.17 -13.72
CA VAL A 125 -10.41 -24.05 -14.13
C VAL A 125 -10.14 -23.81 -15.07
N PRO A 126 -10.31 -23.47 -15.53
CA PRO A 126 -10.08 -23.07 -16.46
C PRO A 126 -10.30 -22.31 -16.85
#